data_c6438a80d69dbd9faaa73d6ac3dc6f3e
#
_entry.id   c6438a80d69dbd9faaa73d6ac3dc6f3e
#
_cell.length_a   1.000
_cell.length_b   1.000
_cell.length_c   1.000
_cell.angle_alpha   90.00
_cell.angle_beta   90.00
_cell.angle_gamma   90.00
#
_symmetry.space_group_name_H-M   'P 1'
#
loop_
_entity.id
_entity.type
_entity.pdbx_description
1 polymer ?
#
loop_
_entity_poly.entity_id
_entity_poly.type
_entity_poly.pdbx_seq_one_letter_code
_entity_poly.pdbx_strand_id
1 'polypeptide(L)'
;MASRGNMIGLVELADAETLLNRHGRASFSELQEVFIKRLQGWIRSKDELKILEDGRFCVELKGVGSRGELELATAKLQRIFQEPHYQFGRPVNLEFTAGFTQVSAGEANRENAMREAGLALRQARSSSRPFDLYQPQEEMDPDAERKLVRKLENALEVGDLQLHYQPKVHAQYHSLVGAEALLRWHTRDALIGPNKFIQIAERHDVITHITWFAIKSATARLARWPGDLSIAVNVAPNLLLNDQIVSVVHDALDIYGVKPGRLTIEVTERVMIDDPQVMLQQLSRLRELGVKISLDDFGTGFSSLSYFRDLPVDEIKIDKSFVSSMLDSKKDLAIVKAVIDLAHNFSMRVVAEGVESMEIAQRLSDLGCDVLQGYVFDKPLPVQVFELDYGISKESSSKSRARPSSQLN
;
A
#
# COMPACT_ATOMS: atom_id res chain seq x y z
N MET A 1 16.08 19.27 -34.05
CA MET A 1 14.82 19.32 -33.28
C MET A 1 14.55 17.90 -32.82
N ALA A 2 14.66 17.61 -31.55
CA ALA A 2 14.36 16.28 -31.02
C ALA A 2 12.89 15.95 -31.31
N SER A 3 12.62 14.82 -31.94
CA SER A 3 11.26 14.32 -32.18
C SER A 3 10.55 14.23 -30.83
N ARG A 4 9.53 15.07 -30.62
CA ARG A 4 8.67 14.93 -29.44
C ARG A 4 7.98 13.60 -29.53
N GLY A 5 8.17 12.74 -28.49
CA GLY A 5 7.52 11.44 -28.40
C GLY A 5 5.98 11.56 -28.42
N ASN A 6 5.31 10.45 -28.65
CA ASN A 6 3.86 10.31 -28.52
C ASN A 6 3.54 9.41 -27.32
N MET A 7 2.33 9.55 -26.78
CA MET A 7 1.79 8.61 -25.80
C MET A 7 0.64 7.82 -26.42
N ILE A 8 0.66 6.49 -26.23
CA ILE A 8 -0.50 5.64 -26.48
C ILE A 8 -1.12 5.33 -25.12
N GLY A 9 -2.44 5.46 -25.04
CA GLY A 9 -3.19 5.14 -23.82
C GLY A 9 -4.38 4.26 -24.08
N LEU A 10 -4.69 3.42 -23.10
CA LEU A 10 -5.97 2.72 -22.98
C LEU A 10 -6.78 3.41 -21.89
N VAL A 11 -8.02 3.78 -22.23
CA VAL A 11 -8.95 4.44 -21.31
C VAL A 11 -10.22 3.60 -21.21
N GLU A 12 -10.77 3.47 -20.02
CA GLU A 12 -12.04 2.77 -19.79
C GLU A 12 -12.92 3.55 -18.83
N LEU A 13 -14.22 3.28 -18.89
CA LEU A 13 -15.18 3.76 -17.89
C LEU A 13 -14.96 2.97 -16.60
N ALA A 14 -14.62 3.66 -15.52
CA ALA A 14 -14.47 3.03 -14.20
C ALA A 14 -15.84 2.50 -13.73
N ASP A 15 -15.82 1.40 -12.99
CA ASP A 15 -17.01 0.75 -12.42
C ASP A 15 -18.15 0.46 -13.40
N ALA A 16 -17.81 0.19 -14.67
CA ALA A 16 -18.77 -0.04 -15.75
C ALA A 16 -19.81 -1.11 -15.41
N GLU A 17 -19.40 -2.20 -14.75
CA GLU A 17 -20.29 -3.29 -14.33
C GLU A 17 -21.26 -2.83 -13.23
N THR A 18 -20.78 -2.09 -12.25
CA THR A 18 -21.60 -1.50 -11.19
C THR A 18 -22.62 -0.51 -11.75
N LEU A 19 -22.21 0.32 -12.71
CA LEU A 19 -23.12 1.25 -13.40
C LEU A 19 -24.17 0.51 -14.21
N LEU A 20 -23.78 -0.55 -14.92
CA LEU A 20 -24.69 -1.40 -15.67
C LEU A 20 -25.74 -2.08 -14.76
N ASN A 21 -25.29 -2.64 -13.65
CA ASN A 21 -26.17 -3.33 -12.69
C ASN A 21 -27.12 -2.35 -11.99
N ARG A 22 -26.66 -1.14 -11.66
CA ARG A 22 -27.46 -0.10 -10.99
C ARG A 22 -28.48 0.58 -11.90
N HIS A 23 -28.13 0.84 -13.15
CA HIS A 23 -28.91 1.67 -14.05
C HIS A 23 -29.61 0.89 -15.18
N GLY A 24 -29.24 -0.38 -15.39
CA GLY A 24 -29.75 -1.21 -16.49
C GLY A 24 -29.15 -0.87 -17.86
N ARG A 25 -29.34 -1.76 -18.83
CA ARG A 25 -28.69 -1.69 -20.16
C ARG A 25 -28.97 -0.39 -20.93
N ALA A 26 -30.22 0.06 -20.97
CA ALA A 26 -30.60 1.24 -21.76
C ALA A 26 -29.92 2.52 -21.20
N SER A 27 -30.00 2.72 -19.90
CA SER A 27 -29.37 3.85 -19.21
C SER A 27 -27.85 3.78 -19.27
N PHE A 28 -27.28 2.59 -19.19
CA PHE A 28 -25.83 2.38 -19.33
C PHE A 28 -25.33 2.77 -20.72
N SER A 29 -26.07 2.45 -21.78
CA SER A 29 -25.71 2.88 -23.15
C SER A 29 -25.66 4.41 -23.28
N GLU A 30 -26.60 5.13 -22.65
CA GLU A 30 -26.58 6.58 -22.61
C GLU A 30 -25.34 7.12 -21.86
N LEU A 31 -24.98 6.52 -20.73
CA LEU A 31 -23.77 6.86 -19.96
C LEU A 31 -22.50 6.63 -20.79
N GLN A 32 -22.44 5.55 -21.56
CA GLN A 32 -21.34 5.28 -22.49
C GLN A 32 -21.23 6.35 -23.58
N GLU A 33 -22.34 6.81 -24.16
CA GLU A 33 -22.33 7.89 -25.14
C GLU A 33 -21.81 9.20 -24.53
N VAL A 34 -22.21 9.53 -23.31
CA VAL A 34 -21.70 10.69 -22.58
C VAL A 34 -20.20 10.55 -22.33
N PHE A 35 -19.75 9.37 -21.94
CA PHE A 35 -18.33 9.07 -21.74
C PHE A 35 -17.53 9.30 -23.03
N ILE A 36 -18.00 8.77 -24.16
CA ILE A 36 -17.39 8.97 -25.48
C ILE A 36 -17.30 10.46 -25.83
N LYS A 37 -18.40 11.20 -25.67
CA LYS A 37 -18.43 12.65 -25.95
C LYS A 37 -17.42 13.43 -25.11
N ARG A 38 -17.25 13.07 -23.84
CA ARG A 38 -16.25 13.66 -22.95
C ARG A 38 -14.82 13.37 -23.42
N LEU A 39 -14.52 12.14 -23.83
CA LEU A 39 -13.23 11.77 -24.40
C LEU A 39 -12.96 12.53 -25.73
N GLN A 40 -13.96 12.67 -26.60
CA GLN A 40 -13.85 13.44 -27.83
C GLN A 40 -13.58 14.94 -27.56
N GLY A 41 -14.18 15.51 -26.51
CA GLY A 41 -13.93 16.89 -26.08
C GLY A 41 -12.55 17.09 -25.43
N TRP A 42 -11.92 16.02 -24.98
CA TRP A 42 -10.59 16.06 -24.38
C TRP A 42 -9.47 16.08 -25.41
N ILE A 43 -9.55 15.21 -26.42
CA ILE A 43 -8.52 15.05 -27.46
C ILE A 43 -8.40 16.31 -28.33
N ARG A 44 -7.21 16.56 -28.82
CA ARG A 44 -6.94 17.67 -29.77
C ARG A 44 -7.11 17.18 -31.21
N SER A 45 -7.26 18.11 -32.16
CA SER A 45 -7.43 17.76 -33.59
C SER A 45 -6.30 16.90 -34.17
N LYS A 46 -5.12 16.93 -33.58
CA LYS A 46 -3.96 16.12 -33.98
C LYS A 46 -3.90 14.75 -33.30
N ASP A 47 -4.68 14.53 -32.24
CA ASP A 47 -4.71 13.27 -31.46
C ASP A 47 -5.71 12.30 -32.09
N GLU A 48 -5.59 11.01 -31.78
CA GLU A 48 -6.49 9.97 -32.29
C GLU A 48 -7.23 9.27 -31.15
N LEU A 49 -8.50 8.95 -31.38
CA LEU A 49 -9.34 8.16 -30.48
C LEU A 49 -9.96 7.00 -31.28
N LYS A 50 -9.78 5.79 -30.80
CA LYS A 50 -10.39 4.57 -31.39
C LYS A 50 -11.13 3.80 -30.31
N ILE A 51 -12.32 3.32 -30.65
CA ILE A 51 -13.10 2.40 -29.80
C ILE A 51 -12.63 0.98 -30.12
N LEU A 52 -12.31 0.21 -29.09
CA LEU A 52 -11.92 -1.19 -29.20
C LEU A 52 -13.14 -2.11 -29.08
N GLU A 53 -13.02 -3.35 -29.57
CA GLU A 53 -14.12 -4.35 -29.55
C GLU A 53 -14.56 -4.72 -28.13
N ASP A 54 -13.68 -4.61 -27.16
CA ASP A 54 -13.93 -4.87 -25.73
C ASP A 54 -14.52 -3.68 -24.96
N GLY A 55 -14.90 -2.60 -25.67
CA GLY A 55 -15.50 -1.41 -25.09
C GLY A 55 -14.53 -0.42 -24.46
N ARG A 56 -13.22 -0.70 -24.49
CA ARG A 56 -12.16 0.25 -24.10
C ARG A 56 -11.85 1.24 -25.23
N PHE A 57 -11.14 2.29 -24.87
CA PHE A 57 -10.77 3.37 -25.80
C PHE A 57 -9.25 3.44 -25.92
N CYS A 58 -8.76 3.37 -27.14
CA CYS A 58 -7.35 3.63 -27.44
C CYS A 58 -7.19 5.10 -27.84
N VAL A 59 -6.30 5.83 -27.18
CA VAL A 59 -5.98 7.21 -27.49
C VAL A 59 -4.50 7.33 -27.87
N GLU A 60 -4.21 8.12 -28.90
CA GLU A 60 -2.84 8.50 -29.25
C GLU A 60 -2.69 10.01 -29.07
N LEU A 61 -1.89 10.43 -28.09
CA LEU A 61 -1.60 11.82 -27.77
C LEU A 61 -0.31 12.23 -28.49
N LYS A 62 -0.41 12.91 -29.60
CA LYS A 62 0.72 13.32 -30.42
C LYS A 62 1.49 14.50 -29.82
N GLY A 63 2.82 14.34 -29.70
CA GLY A 63 3.70 15.34 -29.12
C GLY A 63 3.55 15.50 -27.60
N VAL A 64 3.13 14.46 -26.91
CA VAL A 64 3.21 14.27 -25.46
C VAL A 64 4.31 13.25 -25.22
N GLY A 65 5.46 13.68 -24.76
CA GLY A 65 6.66 12.85 -24.68
C GLY A 65 7.26 12.75 -23.27
N SER A 66 6.61 13.34 -22.28
CA SER A 66 7.07 13.30 -20.89
C SER A 66 5.92 13.05 -19.91
N ARG A 67 6.27 12.56 -18.71
CA ARG A 67 5.31 12.34 -17.64
C ARG A 67 4.57 13.64 -17.25
N GLY A 68 5.29 14.76 -17.12
CA GLY A 68 4.66 16.04 -16.77
C GLY A 68 3.67 16.55 -17.84
N GLU A 69 3.97 16.33 -19.14
CA GLU A 69 3.02 16.65 -20.21
C GLU A 69 1.77 15.75 -20.17
N LEU A 70 1.93 14.48 -19.81
CA LEU A 70 0.83 13.54 -19.60
C LEU A 70 -0.02 13.96 -18.39
N GLU A 71 0.58 14.34 -17.28
CA GLU A 71 -0.11 14.83 -16.08
C GLU A 71 -0.97 16.06 -16.39
N LEU A 72 -0.47 16.99 -17.22
CA LEU A 72 -1.26 18.13 -17.68
C LEU A 72 -2.44 17.72 -18.57
N ALA A 73 -2.22 16.76 -19.48
CA ALA A 73 -3.27 16.24 -20.35
C ALA A 73 -4.37 15.53 -19.55
N THR A 74 -3.99 14.68 -18.59
CA THR A 74 -4.92 13.93 -17.73
C THR A 74 -5.62 14.82 -16.72
N ALA A 75 -4.98 15.87 -16.20
CA ALA A 75 -5.63 16.90 -15.37
C ALA A 75 -6.79 17.59 -16.10
N LYS A 76 -6.62 17.87 -17.42
CA LYS A 76 -7.73 18.36 -18.24
C LYS A 76 -8.85 17.34 -18.34
N LEU A 77 -8.53 16.07 -18.54
CA LEU A 77 -9.51 14.98 -18.60
C LEU A 77 -10.27 14.84 -17.27
N GLN A 78 -9.57 14.82 -16.15
CA GLN A 78 -10.18 14.79 -14.82
C GLN A 78 -11.18 15.93 -14.61
N ARG A 79 -10.83 17.15 -15.01
CA ARG A 79 -11.74 18.32 -14.91
C ARG A 79 -13.03 18.11 -15.71
N ILE A 80 -12.93 17.54 -16.92
CA ILE A 80 -14.10 17.24 -17.76
C ILE A 80 -15.01 16.20 -17.08
N PHE A 81 -14.41 15.23 -16.36
CA PHE A 81 -15.15 14.20 -15.68
C PHE A 81 -15.68 14.60 -14.28
N GLN A 82 -15.22 15.70 -13.71
CA GLN A 82 -15.75 16.25 -12.46
C GLN A 82 -17.20 16.78 -12.61
N GLU A 83 -17.63 17.13 -13.81
CA GLU A 83 -19.01 17.56 -14.04
C GLU A 83 -19.96 16.34 -13.98
N PRO A 84 -20.94 16.32 -13.05
CA PRO A 84 -21.90 15.22 -12.99
C PRO A 84 -22.76 15.19 -14.26
N HIS A 85 -23.11 14.00 -14.71
CA HIS A 85 -24.17 13.82 -15.71
C HIS A 85 -25.51 13.63 -14.99
N TYR A 86 -26.56 14.32 -15.47
CA TYR A 86 -27.89 14.18 -14.87
C TYR A 86 -28.72 13.21 -15.69
N GLN A 87 -29.08 12.07 -15.07
CA GLN A 87 -29.97 11.08 -15.67
C GLN A 87 -31.23 10.96 -14.82
N PHE A 88 -32.38 11.13 -15.43
CA PHE A 88 -33.69 11.18 -14.72
C PHE A 88 -33.73 12.15 -13.53
N GLY A 89 -33.05 13.30 -13.65
CA GLY A 89 -32.97 14.34 -12.61
C GLY A 89 -32.04 13.99 -11.44
N ARG A 90 -31.28 12.90 -11.52
CA ARG A 90 -30.28 12.50 -10.50
C ARG A 90 -28.86 12.65 -11.05
N PRO A 91 -27.93 13.15 -10.27
CA PRO A 91 -26.54 13.24 -10.70
C PRO A 91 -25.92 11.85 -10.74
N VAL A 92 -25.22 11.54 -11.84
CA VAL A 92 -24.41 10.34 -12.02
C VAL A 92 -22.99 10.80 -12.29
N ASN A 93 -22.06 10.43 -11.43
CA ASN A 93 -20.64 10.68 -11.63
C ASN A 93 -20.08 9.59 -12.56
N LEU A 94 -19.42 10.03 -13.63
CA LEU A 94 -18.67 9.14 -14.51
C LEU A 94 -17.20 9.32 -14.20
N GLU A 95 -16.52 8.23 -13.96
CA GLU A 95 -15.08 8.19 -13.70
C GLU A 95 -14.38 7.41 -14.81
N PHE A 96 -13.09 7.66 -14.99
CA PHE A 96 -12.27 6.93 -15.94
C PHE A 96 -11.06 6.34 -15.26
N THR A 97 -10.57 5.23 -15.80
CA THR A 97 -9.24 4.71 -15.51
C THR A 97 -8.46 4.64 -16.81
N ALA A 98 -7.17 5.01 -16.78
CA ALA A 98 -6.33 5.03 -17.97
C ALA A 98 -4.92 4.49 -17.70
N GLY A 99 -4.36 3.80 -18.68
CA GLY A 99 -2.94 3.41 -18.68
C GLY A 99 -2.27 3.94 -19.93
N PHE A 100 -1.09 4.54 -19.79
CA PHE A 100 -0.33 5.13 -20.90
C PHE A 100 1.05 4.50 -21.05
N THR A 101 1.58 4.53 -22.28
CA THR A 101 2.98 4.24 -22.57
C THR A 101 3.55 5.25 -23.54
N GLN A 102 4.85 5.52 -23.45
CA GLN A 102 5.56 6.39 -24.37
C GLN A 102 5.97 5.62 -25.62
N VAL A 103 5.71 6.18 -26.79
CA VAL A 103 6.07 5.57 -28.07
C VAL A 103 7.03 6.47 -28.82
N SER A 104 8.15 5.90 -29.28
CA SER A 104 9.05 6.56 -30.22
C SER A 104 8.41 6.60 -31.62
N ALA A 105 8.61 7.67 -32.37
CA ALA A 105 8.04 7.83 -33.70
C ALA A 105 8.48 6.69 -34.64
N GLY A 106 7.54 5.78 -34.98
CA GLY A 106 7.74 4.66 -35.89
C GLY A 106 6.70 3.57 -35.70
N GLU A 107 6.13 3.05 -36.79
CA GLU A 107 4.99 2.10 -36.76
C GLU A 107 5.27 0.71 -36.15
N ALA A 108 6.53 0.37 -35.90
CA ALA A 108 6.94 -1.02 -35.62
C ALA A 108 6.50 -1.58 -34.25
N ASN A 109 5.81 -0.84 -33.40
CA ASN A 109 5.58 -1.30 -32.01
C ASN A 109 4.20 -0.97 -31.40
N ARG A 110 3.16 -0.81 -32.24
CA ARG A 110 1.82 -0.45 -31.74
C ARG A 110 1.20 -1.57 -30.88
N GLU A 111 1.41 -2.81 -31.24
CA GLU A 111 0.93 -3.98 -30.48
C GLU A 111 1.61 -4.04 -29.09
N ASN A 112 2.91 -3.82 -29.05
CA ASN A 112 3.65 -3.75 -27.80
C ASN A 112 3.21 -2.56 -26.94
N ALA A 113 3.01 -1.37 -27.57
CA ALA A 113 2.51 -0.20 -26.88
C ALA A 113 1.10 -0.39 -26.29
N MET A 114 0.23 -1.12 -27.00
CA MET A 114 -1.09 -1.50 -26.49
C MET A 114 -0.99 -2.44 -25.28
N ARG A 115 -0.07 -3.41 -25.32
CA ARG A 115 0.22 -4.30 -24.20
C ARG A 115 0.73 -3.52 -22.98
N GLU A 116 1.69 -2.63 -23.19
CA GLU A 116 2.27 -1.78 -22.14
C GLU A 116 1.23 -0.83 -21.52
N ALA A 117 0.42 -0.17 -22.36
CA ALA A 117 -0.68 0.67 -21.89
C ALA A 117 -1.71 -0.16 -21.10
N GLY A 118 -1.95 -1.42 -21.50
CA GLY A 118 -2.80 -2.35 -20.75
C GLY A 118 -2.23 -2.75 -19.40
N LEU A 119 -0.90 -2.87 -19.27
CA LEU A 119 -0.22 -3.08 -17.99
C LEU A 119 -0.37 -1.88 -17.08
N ALA A 120 -0.13 -0.67 -17.62
CA ALA A 120 -0.31 0.58 -16.88
C ALA A 120 -1.78 0.79 -16.45
N LEU A 121 -2.75 0.41 -17.30
CA LEU A 121 -4.18 0.47 -16.97
C LEU A 121 -4.53 -0.45 -15.80
N ARG A 122 -4.02 -1.69 -15.79
CA ARG A 122 -4.18 -2.60 -14.65
C ARG A 122 -3.55 -2.03 -13.37
N GLN A 123 -2.37 -1.43 -13.49
CA GLN A 123 -1.69 -0.78 -12.38
C GLN A 123 -2.47 0.43 -11.85
N ALA A 124 -3.02 1.26 -12.73
CA ALA A 124 -3.89 2.37 -12.35
C ALA A 124 -5.13 1.89 -11.60
N ARG A 125 -5.79 0.82 -12.11
CA ARG A 125 -6.96 0.20 -11.49
C ARG A 125 -6.63 -0.36 -10.10
N SER A 126 -5.56 -1.14 -9.98
CA SER A 126 -5.13 -1.73 -8.70
C SER A 126 -4.66 -0.69 -7.68
N SER A 127 -4.21 0.47 -8.14
CA SER A 127 -3.77 1.59 -7.30
C SER A 127 -4.86 2.63 -7.06
N SER A 128 -6.09 2.42 -7.56
CA SER A 128 -7.21 3.37 -7.53
C SER A 128 -6.80 4.76 -8.04
N ARG A 129 -5.86 4.81 -9.00
CA ARG A 129 -5.43 6.05 -9.63
C ARG A 129 -6.24 6.28 -10.92
N PRO A 130 -6.55 7.52 -11.26
CA PRO A 130 -7.24 7.81 -12.52
C PRO A 130 -6.40 7.45 -13.74
N PHE A 131 -5.07 7.43 -13.61
CA PHE A 131 -4.18 6.95 -14.65
C PHE A 131 -2.82 6.50 -14.10
N ASP A 132 -2.11 5.69 -14.88
CA ASP A 132 -0.70 5.40 -14.68
C ASP A 132 0.06 5.44 -16.02
N LEU A 133 1.37 5.68 -15.94
CA LEU A 133 2.28 5.63 -17.07
C LEU A 133 3.10 4.36 -16.96
N TYR A 134 3.07 3.53 -18.00
CA TYR A 134 3.94 2.37 -18.10
C TYR A 134 5.40 2.80 -17.89
N GLN A 135 5.95 2.29 -16.85
CA GLN A 135 7.40 2.31 -16.67
C GLN A 135 7.87 0.93 -17.07
N PRO A 136 8.88 0.81 -17.94
CA PRO A 136 9.56 -0.45 -18.12
C PRO A 136 10.09 -0.86 -16.73
N GLN A 137 9.24 -1.51 -15.93
CA GLN A 137 9.78 -2.40 -14.92
C GLN A 137 10.52 -3.43 -15.75
N GLU A 138 11.68 -3.85 -15.30
CA GLU A 138 12.32 -5.04 -15.86
C GLU A 138 11.23 -6.12 -15.83
N GLU A 139 10.52 -6.30 -16.96
CA GLU A 139 9.66 -7.47 -17.13
C GLU A 139 10.59 -8.64 -16.93
N MET A 140 10.51 -9.20 -15.75
CA MET A 140 11.28 -10.39 -15.48
C MET A 140 10.75 -11.41 -16.46
N ASP A 141 11.64 -11.95 -17.29
CA ASP A 141 11.33 -13.06 -18.18
C ASP A 141 10.46 -14.06 -17.41
N PRO A 142 9.31 -14.51 -17.95
CA PRO A 142 8.44 -15.46 -17.26
C PRO A 142 9.18 -16.67 -16.69
N ASP A 143 10.24 -17.12 -17.35
CA ASP A 143 11.11 -18.17 -16.83
C ASP A 143 11.98 -17.70 -15.67
N ALA A 144 12.42 -16.44 -15.67
CA ALA A 144 13.12 -15.84 -14.54
C ALA A 144 12.20 -15.63 -13.34
N GLU A 145 10.94 -15.24 -13.58
CA GLU A 145 9.91 -15.12 -12.52
C GLU A 145 9.61 -16.49 -11.89
N ARG A 146 9.38 -17.53 -12.70
CA ARG A 146 9.19 -18.91 -12.20
C ARG A 146 10.40 -19.41 -11.41
N LYS A 147 11.62 -19.10 -11.86
CA LYS A 147 12.84 -19.44 -11.13
C LYS A 147 12.93 -18.71 -9.80
N LEU A 148 12.48 -17.44 -9.75
CA LEU A 148 12.48 -16.65 -8.52
C LEU A 148 11.45 -17.18 -7.52
N VAL A 149 10.23 -17.53 -7.98
CA VAL A 149 9.19 -18.17 -7.15
C VAL A 149 9.72 -19.44 -6.51
N ARG A 150 10.31 -20.37 -7.31
CA ARG A 150 10.91 -21.60 -6.79
C ARG A 150 12.05 -21.35 -5.79
N LYS A 151 12.87 -20.31 -6.04
CA LYS A 151 13.92 -19.92 -5.08
C LYS A 151 13.31 -19.40 -3.78
N LEU A 152 12.20 -18.68 -3.86
CA LEU A 152 11.51 -18.13 -2.70
C LEU A 152 10.83 -19.24 -1.86
N GLU A 153 10.21 -20.22 -2.53
CA GLU A 153 9.69 -21.43 -1.88
C GLU A 153 10.80 -22.19 -1.15
N ASN A 154 11.92 -22.42 -1.83
CA ASN A 154 13.07 -23.07 -1.20
C ASN A 154 13.67 -22.24 -0.05
N ALA A 155 13.66 -20.91 -0.15
CA ALA A 155 14.16 -20.03 0.91
C ALA A 155 13.35 -20.16 2.22
N LEU A 156 12.05 -20.43 2.13
CA LEU A 156 11.22 -20.76 3.29
C LEU A 156 11.66 -22.07 3.96
N GLU A 157 11.97 -23.10 3.18
CA GLU A 157 12.35 -24.40 3.67
C GLU A 157 13.75 -24.43 4.29
N VAL A 158 14.72 -23.74 3.66
CA VAL A 158 16.12 -23.74 4.15
C VAL A 158 16.42 -22.64 5.19
N GLY A 159 15.43 -21.74 5.48
CA GLY A 159 15.59 -20.67 6.47
C GLY A 159 16.33 -19.43 5.97
N ASP A 160 16.43 -19.26 4.65
CA ASP A 160 17.01 -18.06 4.03
C ASP A 160 16.04 -16.86 4.11
N LEU A 161 14.74 -17.10 4.33
CA LEU A 161 13.76 -16.06 4.63
C LEU A 161 13.72 -15.81 6.13
N GLN A 162 13.95 -14.57 6.54
CA GLN A 162 14.04 -14.17 7.94
C GLN A 162 13.21 -12.91 8.22
N LEU A 163 12.86 -12.69 9.50
CA LEU A 163 12.27 -11.44 9.97
C LEU A 163 13.35 -10.55 10.58
N HIS A 164 13.41 -9.31 10.11
CA HIS A 164 14.09 -8.22 10.79
C HIS A 164 13.04 -7.38 11.53
N TYR A 165 13.44 -6.76 12.61
CA TYR A 165 12.55 -6.01 13.49
C TYR A 165 12.91 -4.54 13.47
N GLN A 166 11.94 -3.67 13.13
CA GLN A 166 12.11 -2.23 13.20
C GLN A 166 11.42 -1.71 14.45
N PRO A 167 12.11 -0.91 15.30
CA PRO A 167 11.55 -0.44 16.55
C PRO A 167 10.39 0.52 16.34
N LYS A 168 9.32 0.30 17.12
CA LYS A 168 8.22 1.23 17.34
C LYS A 168 8.39 1.81 18.74
N VAL A 169 8.50 3.14 18.85
CA VAL A 169 8.77 3.83 20.11
C VAL A 169 7.64 4.78 20.48
N HIS A 170 7.43 4.99 21.78
CA HIS A 170 6.47 5.98 22.28
C HIS A 170 6.89 7.38 21.85
N ALA A 171 5.98 8.19 21.31
CA ALA A 171 6.33 9.48 20.70
C ALA A 171 6.94 10.47 21.70
N GLN A 172 6.48 10.48 22.94
CA GLN A 172 6.93 11.42 23.98
C GLN A 172 8.20 10.94 24.70
N TYR A 173 8.29 9.63 25.02
CA TYR A 173 9.36 9.11 25.89
C TYR A 173 10.45 8.36 25.12
N HIS A 174 10.26 8.10 23.86
CA HIS A 174 11.10 7.30 22.97
C HIS A 174 11.45 5.91 23.55
N SER A 175 10.62 5.42 24.47
CA SER A 175 10.75 4.07 25.00
C SER A 175 10.17 3.07 24.01
N LEU A 176 10.80 1.89 23.91
CA LEU A 176 10.34 0.82 23.03
C LEU A 176 8.94 0.34 23.45
N VAL A 177 7.99 0.31 22.50
CA VAL A 177 6.64 -0.23 22.70
C VAL A 177 6.40 -1.49 21.89
N GLY A 178 7.22 -1.76 20.90
CA GLY A 178 7.11 -2.93 20.04
C GLY A 178 8.03 -2.85 18.83
N ALA A 179 7.76 -3.69 17.85
CA ALA A 179 8.47 -3.68 16.58
C ALA A 179 7.56 -4.05 15.42
N GLU A 180 7.89 -3.61 14.22
CA GLU A 180 7.37 -4.18 12.98
C GLU A 180 8.29 -5.29 12.50
N ALA A 181 7.71 -6.45 12.17
CA ALA A 181 8.42 -7.59 11.62
C ALA A 181 8.45 -7.51 10.10
N LEU A 182 9.61 -7.26 9.56
CA LEU A 182 9.84 -7.02 8.14
C LEU A 182 10.62 -8.16 7.51
N LEU A 183 10.06 -8.77 6.49
CA LEU A 183 10.68 -9.85 5.75
C LEU A 183 12.01 -9.44 5.10
N ARG A 184 12.99 -10.34 5.18
CA ARG A 184 14.28 -10.21 4.51
C ARG A 184 14.68 -11.56 3.91
N TRP A 185 15.06 -11.54 2.66
CA TRP A 185 15.50 -12.74 1.97
C TRP A 185 17.03 -12.72 1.85
N HIS A 186 17.66 -13.60 2.58
CA HIS A 186 19.10 -13.81 2.54
C HIS A 186 19.44 -14.76 1.39
N THR A 187 20.21 -14.29 0.44
CA THR A 187 20.80 -15.14 -0.60
C THR A 187 22.30 -15.21 -0.36
N ARG A 188 23.00 -16.13 -1.04
CA ARG A 188 24.46 -16.22 -0.94
C ARG A 188 25.16 -14.92 -1.30
N ASP A 189 24.57 -14.13 -2.20
CA ASP A 189 25.20 -12.96 -2.81
C ASP A 189 24.66 -11.63 -2.29
N ALA A 190 23.46 -11.62 -1.71
CA ALA A 190 22.80 -10.37 -1.31
C ALA A 190 21.67 -10.58 -0.31
N LEU A 191 21.37 -9.50 0.43
CA LEU A 191 20.13 -9.34 1.19
C LEU A 191 19.08 -8.69 0.27
N ILE A 192 18.00 -9.41 -0.04
CA ILE A 192 16.92 -8.94 -0.91
C ILE A 192 15.80 -8.37 -0.03
N GLY A 193 15.46 -7.10 -0.27
CA GLY A 193 14.35 -6.44 0.41
C GLY A 193 12.98 -6.86 -0.13
N PRO A 194 11.91 -6.68 0.68
CA PRO A 194 10.55 -7.14 0.34
C PRO A 194 10.03 -6.57 -0.98
N ASN A 195 10.30 -5.32 -1.31
CA ASN A 195 9.82 -4.66 -2.53
C ASN A 195 10.18 -5.40 -3.83
N LYS A 196 11.22 -6.25 -3.80
CA LYS A 196 11.65 -7.02 -4.98
C LYS A 196 10.96 -8.36 -5.14
N PHE A 197 10.45 -8.96 -4.07
CA PHE A 197 9.88 -10.29 -4.14
C PHE A 197 8.42 -10.38 -3.69
N ILE A 198 7.93 -9.46 -2.85
CA ILE A 198 6.54 -9.49 -2.38
C ILE A 198 5.55 -9.36 -3.54
N GLN A 199 5.76 -8.40 -4.46
CA GLN A 199 4.90 -8.24 -5.64
C GLN A 199 4.81 -9.50 -6.51
N ILE A 200 5.91 -10.27 -6.58
CA ILE A 200 5.94 -11.53 -7.30
C ILE A 200 5.20 -12.59 -6.49
N ALA A 201 5.46 -12.64 -5.18
CA ALA A 201 4.80 -13.58 -4.28
C ALA A 201 3.27 -13.39 -4.26
N GLU A 202 2.77 -12.13 -4.34
CA GLU A 202 1.33 -11.81 -4.39
C GLU A 202 0.65 -12.30 -5.69
N ARG A 203 1.38 -12.38 -6.79
CA ARG A 203 0.88 -12.97 -8.06
C ARG A 203 0.87 -14.49 -8.06
N HIS A 204 1.48 -15.09 -7.05
CA HIS A 204 1.60 -16.54 -6.89
C HIS A 204 1.19 -16.94 -5.47
N ASP A 205 0.75 -18.18 -5.30
CA ASP A 205 0.29 -18.69 -4.00
C ASP A 205 1.36 -18.69 -2.90
N VAL A 206 2.63 -18.46 -3.25
CA VAL A 206 3.74 -18.41 -2.30
C VAL A 206 3.59 -17.30 -1.26
N ILE A 207 2.84 -16.23 -1.54
CA ILE A 207 2.55 -15.17 -0.55
C ILE A 207 1.83 -15.73 0.70
N THR A 208 0.99 -16.74 0.51
CA THR A 208 0.29 -17.41 1.60
C THR A 208 1.29 -18.05 2.57
N HIS A 209 2.23 -18.83 2.06
CA HIS A 209 3.24 -19.49 2.88
C HIS A 209 4.18 -18.50 3.58
N ILE A 210 4.54 -17.41 2.89
CA ILE A 210 5.36 -16.34 3.46
C ILE A 210 4.63 -15.65 4.63
N THR A 211 3.34 -15.35 4.46
CA THR A 211 2.55 -14.72 5.53
C THR A 211 2.37 -15.65 6.73
N TRP A 212 2.09 -16.94 6.50
CA TRP A 212 2.04 -17.94 7.59
C TRP A 212 3.37 -18.04 8.33
N PHE A 213 4.48 -18.04 7.61
CA PHE A 213 5.82 -18.01 8.20
C PHE A 213 6.02 -16.76 9.06
N ALA A 214 5.65 -15.57 8.55
CA ALA A 214 5.80 -14.32 9.27
C ALA A 214 4.99 -14.30 10.56
N ILE A 215 3.71 -14.69 10.53
CA ILE A 215 2.83 -14.75 11.70
C ILE A 215 3.40 -15.72 12.75
N LYS A 216 3.73 -16.96 12.36
CA LYS A 216 4.27 -17.98 13.28
C LYS A 216 5.59 -17.54 13.89
N SER A 217 6.51 -16.98 13.08
CA SER A 217 7.82 -16.54 13.54
C SER A 217 7.73 -15.34 14.47
N ALA A 218 6.87 -14.36 14.17
CA ALA A 218 6.62 -13.20 15.02
C ALA A 218 6.00 -13.62 16.36
N THR A 219 5.00 -14.51 16.34
CA THR A 219 4.35 -15.02 17.57
C THR A 219 5.31 -15.84 18.42
N ALA A 220 6.13 -16.70 17.80
CA ALA A 220 7.18 -17.45 18.52
C ALA A 220 8.21 -16.50 19.16
N ARG A 221 8.48 -15.36 18.54
CA ARG A 221 9.37 -14.34 19.11
C ARG A 221 8.71 -13.62 20.27
N LEU A 222 7.45 -13.21 20.15
CA LEU A 222 6.67 -12.58 21.22
C LEU A 222 6.62 -13.42 22.50
N ALA A 223 6.56 -14.75 22.39
CA ALA A 223 6.62 -15.65 23.55
C ALA A 223 7.92 -15.51 24.37
N ARG A 224 8.98 -15.00 23.74
CA ARG A 224 10.29 -14.82 24.39
C ARG A 224 10.52 -13.38 24.88
N TRP A 225 9.79 -12.42 24.33
CA TRP A 225 9.92 -11.00 24.69
C TRP A 225 9.18 -10.71 26.00
N PRO A 226 9.78 -9.91 26.90
CA PRO A 226 9.18 -9.56 28.18
C PRO A 226 8.05 -8.55 28.05
N GLY A 227 7.20 -8.49 29.07
CA GLY A 227 6.21 -7.44 29.26
C GLY A 227 5.16 -7.38 28.17
N ASP A 228 4.79 -6.16 27.81
CA ASP A 228 3.71 -5.85 26.88
C ASP A 228 4.22 -5.40 25.49
N LEU A 229 5.49 -5.68 25.17
CA LEU A 229 6.03 -5.42 23.83
C LEU A 229 5.19 -6.13 22.78
N SER A 230 4.87 -5.41 21.70
CA SER A 230 4.06 -5.93 20.60
C SER A 230 4.92 -6.16 19.34
N ILE A 231 4.45 -7.07 18.47
CA ILE A 231 5.00 -7.20 17.11
C ILE A 231 3.87 -7.01 16.12
N ALA A 232 4.12 -6.19 15.11
CA ALA A 232 3.25 -6.00 13.98
C ALA A 232 3.73 -6.84 12.79
N VAL A 233 2.78 -7.43 12.06
CA VAL A 233 3.04 -8.29 10.89
C VAL A 233 2.15 -7.86 9.73
N ASN A 234 2.77 -7.62 8.59
CA ASN A 234 2.07 -7.29 7.35
C ASN A 234 1.34 -8.52 6.79
N VAL A 235 0.08 -8.34 6.43
CA VAL A 235 -0.78 -9.36 5.81
C VAL A 235 -1.25 -8.86 4.44
N ALA A 236 -1.00 -9.67 3.40
CA ALA A 236 -1.45 -9.35 2.06
C ALA A 236 -2.98 -9.35 1.98
N PRO A 237 -3.61 -8.35 1.31
CA PRO A 237 -5.06 -8.19 1.27
C PRO A 237 -5.84 -9.42 0.80
N ASN A 238 -5.32 -10.13 -0.22
CA ASN A 238 -5.96 -11.33 -0.78
C ASN A 238 -6.10 -12.48 0.24
N LEU A 239 -5.27 -12.51 1.30
CA LEU A 239 -5.37 -13.54 2.33
C LEU A 239 -6.52 -13.31 3.31
N LEU A 240 -7.02 -12.09 3.41
CA LEU A 240 -8.22 -11.77 4.19
C LEU A 240 -9.51 -12.22 3.50
N LEU A 241 -9.46 -12.57 2.22
CA LEU A 241 -10.59 -13.23 1.53
C LEU A 241 -10.72 -14.70 1.94
N ASN A 242 -9.74 -15.25 2.65
CA ASN A 242 -9.68 -16.65 3.03
C ASN A 242 -9.87 -16.80 4.55
N ASP A 243 -10.83 -17.62 4.97
CA ASP A 243 -11.09 -17.93 6.37
C ASP A 243 -9.90 -18.53 7.14
N GLN A 244 -8.90 -19.04 6.44
CA GLN A 244 -7.72 -19.66 7.05
C GLN A 244 -6.88 -18.69 7.87
N ILE A 245 -6.88 -17.37 7.55
CA ILE A 245 -6.07 -16.39 8.29
C ILE A 245 -6.40 -16.37 9.78
N VAL A 246 -7.69 -16.41 10.11
CA VAL A 246 -8.16 -16.40 11.51
C VAL A 246 -7.66 -17.64 12.25
N SER A 247 -7.76 -18.82 11.61
CA SER A 247 -7.29 -20.09 12.20
C SER A 247 -5.77 -20.09 12.40
N VAL A 248 -4.99 -19.61 11.43
CA VAL A 248 -3.52 -19.55 11.54
C VAL A 248 -3.07 -18.62 12.66
N VAL A 249 -3.72 -17.46 12.82
CA VAL A 249 -3.44 -16.52 13.91
C VAL A 249 -3.81 -17.14 15.26
N HIS A 250 -5.00 -17.74 15.37
CA HIS A 250 -5.44 -18.42 16.59
C HIS A 250 -4.46 -19.52 17.00
N ASP A 251 -4.13 -20.42 16.08
CA ASP A 251 -3.24 -21.55 16.35
C ASP A 251 -1.83 -21.08 16.76
N ALA A 252 -1.31 -20.04 16.11
CA ALA A 252 -0.02 -19.48 16.48
C ALA A 252 -0.03 -18.88 17.88
N LEU A 253 -1.08 -18.14 18.26
CA LEU A 253 -1.21 -17.58 19.61
C LEU A 253 -1.33 -18.67 20.68
N ASP A 254 -2.11 -19.71 20.42
CA ASP A 254 -2.33 -20.83 21.34
C ASP A 254 -1.06 -21.67 21.52
N ILE A 255 -0.42 -22.08 20.42
CA ILE A 255 0.82 -22.89 20.45
C ILE A 255 1.94 -22.20 21.23
N TYR A 256 2.10 -20.89 21.07
CA TYR A 256 3.18 -20.15 21.73
C TYR A 256 2.76 -19.50 23.05
N GLY A 257 1.49 -19.60 23.45
CA GLY A 257 0.97 -19.03 24.69
C GLY A 257 1.08 -17.51 24.77
N VAL A 258 0.88 -16.81 23.63
CA VAL A 258 1.02 -15.37 23.54
C VAL A 258 -0.33 -14.67 23.75
N LYS A 259 -0.34 -13.62 24.58
CA LYS A 259 -1.53 -12.77 24.73
C LYS A 259 -1.87 -12.12 23.38
N PRO A 260 -3.10 -12.27 22.86
CA PRO A 260 -3.47 -11.79 21.52
C PRO A 260 -3.16 -10.32 21.27
N GLY A 261 -3.42 -9.44 22.24
CA GLY A 261 -3.20 -8.00 22.13
C GLY A 261 -1.72 -7.56 21.96
N ARG A 262 -0.79 -8.52 21.97
CA ARG A 262 0.63 -8.28 21.65
C ARG A 262 0.96 -8.51 20.17
N LEU A 263 0.08 -9.14 19.42
CA LEU A 263 0.20 -9.30 17.97
C LEU A 263 -0.67 -8.24 17.28
N THR A 264 -0.08 -7.51 16.33
CA THR A 264 -0.80 -6.58 15.47
C THR A 264 -0.76 -7.11 14.03
N ILE A 265 -1.89 -7.16 13.38
CA ILE A 265 -2.01 -7.47 11.95
C ILE A 265 -2.09 -6.15 11.20
N GLU A 266 -1.11 -5.89 10.34
CA GLU A 266 -1.07 -4.70 9.49
C GLU A 266 -1.65 -5.03 8.12
N VAL A 267 -2.59 -4.19 7.67
CA VAL A 267 -3.25 -4.30 6.37
C VAL A 267 -3.24 -2.95 5.68
N THR A 268 -2.99 -2.92 4.39
CA THR A 268 -3.00 -1.66 3.64
C THR A 268 -4.43 -1.14 3.44
N GLU A 269 -4.59 0.16 3.24
CA GLU A 269 -5.89 0.81 2.93
C GLU A 269 -6.64 0.12 1.77
N ARG A 270 -5.91 -0.49 0.84
CA ARG A 270 -6.47 -1.20 -0.32
C ARG A 270 -7.31 -2.42 0.02
N VAL A 271 -7.17 -2.96 1.21
CA VAL A 271 -7.94 -4.13 1.68
C VAL A 271 -9.46 -3.97 1.50
N MET A 272 -9.94 -2.72 1.48
CA MET A 272 -11.36 -2.40 1.39
C MET A 272 -11.91 -2.31 -0.04
N ILE A 273 -11.09 -2.54 -1.09
CA ILE A 273 -11.50 -2.31 -2.48
C ILE A 273 -12.19 -3.53 -3.08
N ASP A 274 -11.67 -4.75 -2.85
CA ASP A 274 -12.12 -5.95 -3.56
C ASP A 274 -13.48 -6.46 -3.05
N ASP A 275 -13.62 -6.75 -1.77
CA ASP A 275 -14.89 -7.15 -1.13
C ASP A 275 -14.98 -6.59 0.29
N PRO A 276 -15.53 -5.38 0.46
CA PRO A 276 -15.58 -4.71 1.74
C PRO A 276 -16.30 -5.50 2.84
N GLN A 277 -17.33 -6.27 2.49
CA GLN A 277 -18.13 -7.01 3.48
C GLN A 277 -17.36 -8.22 4.03
N VAL A 278 -16.74 -8.99 3.16
CA VAL A 278 -15.89 -10.12 3.57
C VAL A 278 -14.72 -9.62 4.37
N MET A 279 -14.06 -8.53 3.94
CA MET A 279 -12.94 -7.93 4.66
C MET A 279 -13.31 -7.47 6.06
N LEU A 280 -14.41 -6.73 6.21
CA LEU A 280 -14.92 -6.29 7.52
C LEU A 280 -15.20 -7.49 8.43
N GLN A 281 -15.78 -8.56 7.90
CA GLN A 281 -16.05 -9.77 8.66
C GLN A 281 -14.76 -10.44 9.16
N GLN A 282 -13.75 -10.58 8.31
CA GLN A 282 -12.49 -11.21 8.69
C GLN A 282 -11.69 -10.37 9.69
N LEU A 283 -11.62 -9.06 9.48
CA LEU A 283 -10.98 -8.14 10.43
C LEU A 283 -11.70 -8.17 11.79
N SER A 284 -13.04 -8.23 11.80
CA SER A 284 -13.82 -8.35 13.04
C SER A 284 -13.52 -9.66 13.77
N ARG A 285 -13.46 -10.80 13.06
CA ARG A 285 -13.09 -12.11 13.63
C ARG A 285 -11.68 -12.11 14.20
N LEU A 286 -10.71 -11.50 13.52
CA LEU A 286 -9.34 -11.34 14.04
C LEU A 286 -9.34 -10.51 15.32
N ARG A 287 -10.11 -9.41 15.34
CA ARG A 287 -10.24 -8.55 16.53
C ARG A 287 -10.94 -9.26 17.68
N GLU A 288 -11.92 -10.11 17.41
CA GLU A 288 -12.59 -10.97 18.42
C GLU A 288 -11.62 -11.98 19.07
N LEU A 289 -10.57 -12.43 18.37
CA LEU A 289 -9.48 -13.18 18.98
C LEU A 289 -8.66 -12.33 19.96
N GLY A 290 -8.80 -11.02 19.92
CA GLY A 290 -8.08 -10.05 20.76
C GLY A 290 -6.77 -9.54 20.15
N VAL A 291 -6.45 -9.86 18.90
CA VAL A 291 -5.31 -9.24 18.18
C VAL A 291 -5.67 -7.82 17.78
N LYS A 292 -4.66 -6.98 17.61
CA LYS A 292 -4.84 -5.62 17.14
C LYS A 292 -4.79 -5.56 15.62
N ILE A 293 -5.56 -4.66 15.06
CA ILE A 293 -5.56 -4.39 13.62
C ILE A 293 -5.01 -2.99 13.39
N SER A 294 -4.04 -2.87 12.50
CA SER A 294 -3.44 -1.60 12.07
C SER A 294 -3.67 -1.37 10.60
N LEU A 295 -4.12 -0.16 10.25
CA LEU A 295 -4.32 0.25 8.87
C LEU A 295 -3.06 0.97 8.37
N ASP A 296 -2.42 0.41 7.37
CA ASP A 296 -1.16 0.89 6.79
C ASP A 296 -1.35 1.79 5.56
N ASP A 297 -0.34 2.60 5.24
CA ASP A 297 -0.30 3.54 4.10
C ASP A 297 -1.48 4.54 4.08
N PHE A 298 -2.03 4.93 5.24
CA PHE A 298 -3.22 5.77 5.31
C PHE A 298 -3.01 7.16 4.72
N GLY A 299 -3.96 7.56 3.88
CA GLY A 299 -3.98 8.85 3.18
C GLY A 299 -3.40 8.81 1.76
N THR A 300 -2.85 7.67 1.31
CA THR A 300 -2.36 7.50 -0.07
C THR A 300 -3.43 7.01 -1.04
N GLY A 301 -4.59 6.55 -0.53
CA GLY A 301 -5.72 6.00 -1.27
C GLY A 301 -7.02 6.82 -1.14
N PHE A 302 -8.11 6.27 -1.64
CA PHE A 302 -9.45 6.85 -1.58
C PHE A 302 -10.29 6.21 -0.47
N SER A 303 -9.99 6.49 0.80
CA SER A 303 -10.90 6.07 1.87
C SER A 303 -12.10 7.00 1.95
N SER A 304 -13.29 6.48 1.66
CA SER A 304 -14.52 7.16 2.05
C SER A 304 -14.62 7.16 3.58
N LEU A 305 -14.76 8.34 4.20
CA LEU A 305 -14.96 8.47 5.65
C LEU A 305 -16.15 7.64 6.17
N SER A 306 -17.10 7.27 5.29
CA SER A 306 -18.22 6.40 5.66
C SER A 306 -17.79 4.98 5.98
N TYR A 307 -16.81 4.43 5.25
CA TYR A 307 -16.26 3.10 5.54
C TYR A 307 -15.35 3.11 6.77
N PHE A 308 -14.60 4.20 6.93
CA PHE A 308 -13.67 4.36 8.05
C PHE A 308 -14.35 4.22 9.41
N ARG A 309 -15.59 4.74 9.54
CA ARG A 309 -16.38 4.67 10.79
C ARG A 309 -16.62 3.25 11.28
N ASP A 310 -16.81 2.33 10.35
CA ASP A 310 -17.26 0.96 10.65
C ASP A 310 -16.08 -0.05 10.63
N LEU A 311 -14.85 0.43 10.38
CA LEU A 311 -13.64 -0.41 10.37
C LEU A 311 -13.26 -0.87 11.78
N PRO A 312 -13.08 -2.19 12.00
CA PRO A 312 -12.64 -2.74 13.27
C PRO A 312 -11.11 -2.59 13.45
N VAL A 313 -10.61 -1.33 13.44
CA VAL A 313 -9.18 -0.99 13.47
C VAL A 313 -8.82 -0.36 14.81
N ASP A 314 -7.65 -0.67 15.33
CA ASP A 314 -7.12 -0.17 16.61
C ASP A 314 -6.02 0.87 16.42
N GLU A 315 -5.37 0.89 15.24
CA GLU A 315 -4.20 1.71 14.95
C GLU A 315 -4.19 2.15 13.48
N ILE A 316 -3.72 3.38 13.23
CA ILE A 316 -3.49 3.93 11.89
C ILE A 316 -2.03 4.27 11.75
N LYS A 317 -1.42 3.92 10.61
CA LYS A 317 -0.06 4.31 10.25
C LYS A 317 -0.11 5.44 9.22
N ILE A 318 0.53 6.57 9.55
CA ILE A 318 0.68 7.69 8.62
C ILE A 318 1.86 7.37 7.70
N ASP A 319 1.60 7.35 6.39
CA ASP A 319 2.62 7.04 5.39
C ASP A 319 3.80 8.03 5.43
N LYS A 320 4.99 7.49 5.23
CA LYS A 320 6.26 8.23 5.23
C LYS A 320 6.29 9.42 4.28
N SER A 321 5.54 9.40 3.18
CA SER A 321 5.53 10.51 2.20
C SER A 321 5.01 11.81 2.80
N PHE A 322 4.05 11.74 3.73
CA PHE A 322 3.55 12.91 4.45
C PHE A 322 4.46 13.29 5.61
N VAL A 323 5.00 12.30 6.31
CA VAL A 323 5.86 12.51 7.48
C VAL A 323 7.19 13.15 7.08
N SER A 324 7.83 12.67 6.02
CA SER A 324 9.15 13.16 5.58
C SER A 324 9.14 14.61 5.11
N SER A 325 8.03 15.10 4.57
CA SER A 325 7.87 16.44 3.99
C SER A 325 7.17 17.44 4.92
N MET A 326 6.67 17.01 6.10
CA MET A 326 5.78 17.82 6.95
C MET A 326 6.40 19.11 7.49
N LEU A 327 7.72 19.18 7.60
CA LEU A 327 8.39 20.41 8.07
C LEU A 327 8.47 21.47 6.96
N ASP A 328 8.57 21.06 5.70
CA ASP A 328 8.72 21.93 4.54
C ASP A 328 7.39 22.20 3.82
N SER A 329 6.41 21.32 4.00
CA SER A 329 5.10 21.39 3.34
C SER A 329 3.97 21.65 4.33
N LYS A 330 3.38 22.85 4.27
CA LYS A 330 2.17 23.17 5.06
C LYS A 330 0.98 22.25 4.76
N LYS A 331 0.92 21.69 3.52
CA LYS A 331 -0.14 20.75 3.13
C LYS A 331 0.03 19.41 3.82
N ASP A 332 1.26 18.88 3.82
CA ASP A 332 1.53 17.58 4.43
C ASP A 332 1.42 17.65 5.95
N LEU A 333 1.88 18.77 6.57
CA LEU A 333 1.64 19.05 7.98
C LEU A 333 0.13 19.06 8.32
N ALA A 334 -0.69 19.68 7.46
CA ALA A 334 -2.15 19.72 7.67
C ALA A 334 -2.78 18.32 7.54
N ILE A 335 -2.28 17.48 6.61
CA ILE A 335 -2.71 16.08 6.45
C ILE A 335 -2.33 15.28 7.69
N VAL A 336 -1.07 15.32 8.13
CA VAL A 336 -0.60 14.62 9.32
C VAL A 336 -1.46 14.97 10.54
N LYS A 337 -1.69 16.26 10.77
CA LYS A 337 -2.56 16.72 11.87
C LYS A 337 -3.98 16.20 11.74
N ALA A 338 -4.58 16.29 10.55
CA ALA A 338 -5.94 15.83 10.32
C ALA A 338 -6.09 14.31 10.56
N VAL A 339 -5.08 13.50 10.19
CA VAL A 339 -5.08 12.06 10.45
C VAL A 339 -4.97 11.76 11.93
N ILE A 340 -4.10 12.47 12.68
CA ILE A 340 -3.99 12.31 14.15
C ILE A 340 -5.31 12.64 14.81
N ASP A 341 -5.91 13.81 14.50
CA ASP A 341 -7.19 14.24 15.08
C ASP A 341 -8.32 13.24 14.73
N LEU A 342 -8.34 12.74 13.48
CA LEU A 342 -9.33 11.76 13.03
C LEU A 342 -9.22 10.45 13.81
N ALA A 343 -8.02 9.88 13.89
CA ALA A 343 -7.76 8.61 14.57
C ALA A 343 -8.20 8.68 16.05
N HIS A 344 -7.81 9.74 16.75
CA HIS A 344 -8.16 9.93 18.16
C HIS A 344 -9.67 10.11 18.37
N ASN A 345 -10.38 10.76 17.45
CA ASN A 345 -11.85 10.86 17.50
C ASN A 345 -12.55 9.49 17.40
N PHE A 346 -11.90 8.51 16.77
CA PHE A 346 -12.37 7.13 16.71
C PHE A 346 -11.70 6.20 17.75
N SER A 347 -10.98 6.76 18.73
CA SER A 347 -10.26 6.01 19.78
C SER A 347 -9.22 5.04 19.23
N MET A 348 -8.63 5.36 18.08
CA MET A 348 -7.53 4.63 17.45
C MET A 348 -6.20 5.28 17.80
N ARG A 349 -5.13 4.48 17.86
CA ARG A 349 -3.75 4.98 18.03
C ARG A 349 -3.17 5.38 16.69
N VAL A 350 -2.17 6.25 16.72
CA VAL A 350 -1.47 6.72 15.53
C VAL A 350 0.00 6.35 15.59
N VAL A 351 0.48 5.72 14.53
CA VAL A 351 1.91 5.46 14.27
C VAL A 351 2.35 6.37 13.12
N ALA A 352 3.40 7.14 13.31
CA ALA A 352 4.02 7.89 12.22
C ALA A 352 5.23 7.12 11.70
N GLU A 353 5.21 6.86 10.40
CA GLU A 353 6.28 6.14 9.69
C GLU A 353 7.32 7.07 9.05
N GLY A 354 8.51 6.51 8.75
CA GLY A 354 9.54 7.23 8.03
C GLY A 354 10.09 8.44 8.79
N VAL A 355 10.12 8.38 10.12
CA VAL A 355 10.73 9.43 10.94
C VAL A 355 12.25 9.38 10.78
N GLU A 356 12.82 10.36 10.06
CA GLU A 356 14.24 10.38 9.71
C GLU A 356 15.05 11.39 10.55
N SER A 357 14.40 12.30 11.28
CA SER A 357 15.08 13.28 12.13
C SER A 357 14.38 13.45 13.49
N MET A 358 15.16 13.87 14.50
CA MET A 358 14.60 14.19 15.82
C MET A 358 13.68 15.42 15.79
N GLU A 359 13.85 16.31 14.82
CA GLU A 359 12.99 17.47 14.63
C GLU A 359 11.58 17.03 14.19
N ILE A 360 11.50 16.10 13.23
CA ILE A 360 10.22 15.46 12.82
C ILE A 360 9.61 14.72 14.02
N ALA A 361 10.41 13.94 14.76
CA ALA A 361 9.94 13.20 15.93
C ALA A 361 9.33 14.14 17.00
N GLN A 362 9.99 15.23 17.31
CA GLN A 362 9.47 16.22 18.25
C GLN A 362 8.18 16.86 17.74
N ARG A 363 8.15 17.23 16.45
CA ARG A 363 6.94 17.83 15.85
C ARG A 363 5.73 16.89 15.89
N LEU A 364 5.94 15.60 15.62
CA LEU A 364 4.89 14.58 15.71
C LEU A 364 4.40 14.39 17.15
N SER A 365 5.33 14.39 18.12
CA SER A 365 5.00 14.34 19.55
C SER A 365 4.15 15.56 19.97
N ASP A 366 4.51 16.75 19.52
CA ASP A 366 3.75 17.99 19.81
C ASP A 366 2.35 17.97 19.18
N LEU A 367 2.15 17.27 18.07
CA LEU A 367 0.87 17.07 17.42
C LEU A 367 0.02 15.98 18.08
N GLY A 368 0.57 15.27 19.07
CA GLY A 368 -0.13 14.23 19.80
C GLY A 368 -0.03 12.83 19.16
N CYS A 369 0.91 12.58 18.25
CA CYS A 369 1.15 11.23 17.75
C CYS A 369 1.52 10.28 18.90
N ASP A 370 1.06 9.02 18.85
CA ASP A 370 1.26 8.06 19.94
C ASP A 370 2.57 7.29 19.81
N VAL A 371 2.90 6.85 18.60
CA VAL A 371 4.03 5.96 18.30
C VAL A 371 4.79 6.47 17.09
N LEU A 372 6.11 6.36 17.14
CA LEU A 372 7.01 6.75 16.06
C LEU A 372 7.80 5.55 15.57
N GLN A 373 8.01 5.50 14.26
CA GLN A 373 8.83 4.50 13.58
C GLN A 373 9.64 5.15 12.47
N GLY A 374 10.94 4.90 12.44
CA GLY A 374 11.78 5.48 11.39
C GLY A 374 13.27 5.30 11.65
N TYR A 375 14.07 5.70 10.65
CA TYR A 375 15.51 5.51 10.65
C TYR A 375 16.26 6.39 11.65
N VAL A 376 15.59 7.39 12.23
CA VAL A 376 16.17 8.17 13.34
C VAL A 376 16.37 7.32 14.60
N PHE A 377 15.58 6.27 14.78
CA PHE A 377 15.71 5.31 15.88
C PHE A 377 16.58 4.16 15.44
N ASP A 378 16.11 3.33 14.50
CA ASP A 378 16.92 2.30 13.85
C ASP A 378 16.28 1.85 12.51
N LYS A 379 17.12 1.26 11.65
CA LYS A 379 16.66 0.48 10.51
C LYS A 379 16.18 -0.90 10.98
N PRO A 380 15.45 -1.66 10.15
CA PRO A 380 15.10 -3.04 10.47
C PRO A 380 16.32 -3.90 10.80
N LEU A 381 16.41 -4.41 12.02
CA LEU A 381 17.55 -5.14 12.57
C LEU A 381 17.29 -6.65 12.63
N PRO A 382 18.32 -7.50 12.44
CA PRO A 382 18.23 -8.91 12.80
C PRO A 382 17.84 -9.06 14.27
N VAL A 383 17.12 -10.12 14.60
CA VAL A 383 16.55 -10.29 15.95
C VAL A 383 17.60 -10.21 17.09
N GLN A 384 18.78 -10.80 16.89
CA GLN A 384 19.84 -10.80 17.90
C GLN A 384 20.36 -9.41 18.19
N VAL A 385 20.50 -8.58 17.15
CA VAL A 385 20.92 -7.18 17.27
C VAL A 385 19.82 -6.36 17.94
N PHE A 386 18.57 -6.53 17.49
CA PHE A 386 17.42 -5.84 18.07
C PHE A 386 17.28 -6.13 19.57
N GLU A 387 17.34 -7.41 19.96
CA GLU A 387 17.22 -7.82 21.38
C GLU A 387 18.35 -7.30 22.24
N LEU A 388 19.57 -7.20 21.68
CA LEU A 388 20.73 -6.65 22.38
C LEU A 388 20.61 -5.13 22.56
N ASP A 389 20.30 -4.40 21.48
CA ASP A 389 20.28 -2.93 21.50
C ASP A 389 19.14 -2.37 22.35
N TYR A 390 18.00 -3.10 22.41
CA TYR A 390 16.84 -2.71 23.20
C TYR A 390 16.74 -3.43 24.57
N GLY A 391 17.78 -4.17 24.97
CA GLY A 391 17.87 -4.78 26.30
C GLY A 391 16.80 -5.86 26.58
N ILE A 392 16.35 -6.56 25.53
CA ILE A 392 15.28 -7.58 25.62
C ILE A 392 15.84 -8.96 26.05
N SER A 393 17.17 -9.16 26.05
CA SER A 393 17.78 -10.43 26.42
C SER A 393 17.53 -10.79 27.89
N LYS A 394 17.29 -12.08 28.16
CA LYS A 394 16.95 -12.62 29.50
C LYS A 394 18.00 -12.35 30.61
N GLU A 395 19.14 -11.72 30.31
CA GLU A 395 20.22 -11.47 31.27
C GLU A 395 20.11 -10.13 32.04
N SER A 396 19.13 -9.26 31.77
CA SER A 396 19.03 -7.95 32.43
C SER A 396 17.93 -7.84 33.49
N SER A 397 17.67 -8.89 34.27
CA SER A 397 16.88 -8.74 35.52
C SER A 397 17.69 -8.19 36.71
N SER A 398 18.89 -7.64 36.48
CA SER A 398 19.64 -6.89 37.50
C SER A 398 20.57 -5.90 36.81
N LYS A 399 20.15 -4.66 36.68
CA LYS A 399 20.86 -3.38 36.72
C LYS A 399 20.29 -2.37 35.72
N SER A 400 19.41 -1.53 36.23
CA SER A 400 19.22 -0.17 35.72
C SER A 400 20.60 0.49 35.54
N ARG A 401 21.07 0.65 34.33
CA ARG A 401 22.16 1.55 33.99
C ARG A 401 21.64 2.66 33.09
N ALA A 402 21.52 3.85 33.68
CA ALA A 402 21.42 5.09 32.97
C ALA A 402 22.55 5.16 31.90
N ARG A 403 22.21 5.43 30.65
CA ARG A 403 23.19 5.77 29.61
C ARG A 403 23.87 7.09 29.99
N PRO A 404 25.19 7.19 29.97
CA PRO A 404 25.85 8.48 30.07
C PRO A 404 25.60 9.25 28.78
N SER A 405 25.13 10.49 28.93
CA SER A 405 25.09 11.49 27.87
C SER A 405 26.51 11.68 27.30
N SER A 406 26.76 11.11 26.11
CA SER A 406 28.01 11.40 25.39
C SER A 406 27.98 12.82 24.88
N GLN A 407 28.86 13.59 25.42
CA GLN A 407 29.23 14.95 25.04
C GLN A 407 29.49 15.05 23.53
N LEU A 408 28.83 16.02 22.93
CA LEU A 408 29.25 16.65 21.69
C LEU A 408 30.44 17.56 21.99
N ASN A 409 31.53 17.34 21.30
CA ASN A 409 32.53 18.34 20.89
C ASN A 409 32.65 18.28 19.37
#